data_00d9377201cc09823271060fa6b994da
#
_entry.id   00d9377201cc09823271060fa6b994da
#
_cell.length_a   1.000
_cell.length_b   1.000
_cell.length_c   1.000
_cell.angle_alpha   90.00
_cell.angle_beta   90.00
_cell.angle_gamma   90.00
#
_symmetry.space_group_name_H-M   'P 1'
#
loop_
_entity.id
_entity.type
_entity.pdbx_description
1 polymer ?
#
loop_
_entity_poly.entity_id
_entity_poly.type
_entity_poly.pdbx_seq_one_letter_code
_entity_poly.pdbx_strand_id
1 'polypeptide(L)'
;MSALPLAPPRRLVAFTLDGAEVRVCEGATILDACRDAGKDVPTLCHGDTLTPRSTCRVCVVEVEGSRTLVPACSRTVEAGMEVHTDTERVRHSRKIVLELLASSADLSTTPRAAEWIEEYGARPDRFGPDAARLDEEPKIDNDLYVRDYDKCVLCHQCVDACGDQWQNTFAISVAGRGFGARIAAEHDAPLPDSACVYCGNCIEVCPTGALSFRSEFDMRAAGTWDESAQTETTTVCAYCGVGCGVTLHVQDNEIVKVTSPHDSPVTHGNLCIKGRFGYQHVQNRG
;
A
#
# COMPACT_ATOMS: atom_id res chain seq x y z
N MET A 1 -31.72 6.88 31.63
CA MET A 1 -30.60 6.84 30.68
C MET A 1 -30.81 5.56 29.85
N SER A 2 -31.25 5.68 28.60
CA SER A 2 -31.42 4.54 27.70
C SER A 2 -30.05 4.08 27.26
N ALA A 3 -29.63 2.86 27.62
CA ALA A 3 -28.39 2.30 27.13
C ALA A 3 -28.50 2.16 25.62
N LEU A 4 -27.53 2.70 24.86
CA LEU A 4 -27.41 2.44 23.44
C LEU A 4 -27.28 0.91 23.25
N PRO A 5 -28.07 0.29 22.37
CA PRO A 5 -27.95 -1.14 22.12
C PRO A 5 -26.55 -1.42 21.56
N LEU A 6 -25.76 -2.18 22.29
CA LEU A 6 -24.50 -2.74 21.77
C LEU A 6 -24.86 -3.60 20.54
N ALA A 7 -24.09 -3.42 19.47
CA ALA A 7 -24.22 -4.28 18.31
C ALA A 7 -24.09 -5.75 18.76
N PRO A 8 -24.92 -6.68 18.24
CA PRO A 8 -24.81 -8.09 18.59
C PRO A 8 -23.39 -8.58 18.25
N PRO A 9 -22.83 -9.52 19.03
CA PRO A 9 -21.54 -10.10 18.72
C PRO A 9 -21.57 -10.70 17.31
N ARG A 10 -20.52 -10.43 16.52
CA ARG A 10 -20.40 -10.98 15.17
C ARG A 10 -20.39 -12.51 15.25
N ARG A 11 -21.11 -13.16 14.35
CA ARG A 11 -21.10 -14.62 14.25
C ARG A 11 -19.70 -15.09 13.87
N LEU A 12 -19.24 -16.19 14.48
CA LEU A 12 -17.99 -16.85 14.11
C LEU A 12 -18.26 -17.86 12.99
N VAL A 13 -17.39 -17.86 11.99
CA VAL A 13 -17.38 -18.80 10.87
C VAL A 13 -16.18 -19.72 11.04
N ALA A 14 -16.40 -21.05 11.04
CA ALA A 14 -15.35 -22.04 11.12
C ALA A 14 -14.99 -22.55 9.71
N PHE A 15 -13.71 -22.67 9.42
CA PHE A 15 -13.17 -23.19 8.16
C PHE A 15 -11.79 -23.84 8.40
N THR A 16 -11.22 -24.48 7.39
CA THR A 16 -9.90 -25.11 7.46
C THR A 16 -8.86 -24.23 6.75
N LEU A 17 -7.77 -23.90 7.43
CA LEU A 17 -6.63 -23.16 6.88
C LEU A 17 -5.35 -24.02 7.02
N ASP A 18 -4.77 -24.44 5.90
CA ASP A 18 -3.60 -25.33 5.86
C ASP A 18 -3.75 -26.56 6.77
N GLY A 19 -4.93 -27.19 6.78
CA GLY A 19 -5.24 -28.39 7.57
C GLY A 19 -5.62 -28.12 9.06
N ALA A 20 -5.60 -26.85 9.52
CA ALA A 20 -6.03 -26.49 10.88
C ALA A 20 -7.41 -25.83 10.88
N GLU A 21 -8.27 -26.19 11.85
CA GLU A 21 -9.55 -25.49 12.05
C GLU A 21 -9.30 -24.08 12.60
N VAL A 22 -9.80 -23.08 11.91
CA VAL A 22 -9.73 -21.65 12.29
C VAL A 22 -11.14 -21.07 12.38
N ARG A 23 -11.35 -20.14 13.31
CA ARG A 23 -12.63 -19.42 13.49
C ARG A 23 -12.39 -17.92 13.41
N VAL A 24 -13.10 -17.26 12.51
CA VAL A 24 -13.04 -15.82 12.30
C VAL A 24 -14.42 -15.18 12.34
N CYS A 25 -14.48 -13.88 12.52
CA CYS A 25 -15.73 -13.15 12.44
C CYS A 25 -16.34 -13.25 11.03
N GLU A 26 -17.66 -13.40 10.94
CA GLU A 26 -18.38 -13.34 9.67
C GLU A 26 -18.04 -12.04 8.92
N GLY A 27 -17.72 -12.18 7.63
CA GLY A 27 -17.27 -11.09 6.77
C GLY A 27 -15.75 -10.88 6.74
N ALA A 28 -14.96 -11.57 7.57
CA ALA A 28 -13.50 -11.55 7.48
C ALA A 28 -13.01 -12.12 6.14
N THR A 29 -11.96 -11.55 5.61
CA THR A 29 -11.29 -12.08 4.41
C THR A 29 -10.39 -13.27 4.76
N ILE A 30 -10.00 -14.04 3.74
CA ILE A 30 -9.00 -15.10 3.94
C ILE A 30 -7.67 -14.48 4.42
N LEU A 31 -7.32 -13.28 3.95
CA LEU A 31 -6.10 -12.58 4.40
C LEU A 31 -6.17 -12.24 5.89
N ASP A 32 -7.31 -11.72 6.38
CA ASP A 32 -7.50 -11.44 7.82
C ASP A 32 -7.31 -12.72 8.64
N ALA A 33 -7.93 -13.80 8.19
CA ALA A 33 -7.79 -15.11 8.85
C ALA A 33 -6.34 -15.65 8.84
N CYS A 34 -5.60 -15.44 7.74
CA CYS A 34 -4.19 -15.80 7.66
C CYS A 34 -3.35 -15.01 8.66
N ARG A 35 -3.57 -13.69 8.73
CA ARG A 35 -2.87 -12.80 9.68
C ARG A 35 -3.15 -13.19 11.14
N ASP A 36 -4.41 -13.42 11.48
CA ASP A 36 -4.82 -13.86 12.82
C ASP A 36 -4.19 -15.22 13.20
N ALA A 37 -3.99 -16.09 12.22
CA ALA A 37 -3.32 -17.39 12.38
C ALA A 37 -1.78 -17.31 12.29
N GLY A 38 -1.18 -16.13 12.15
CA GLY A 38 0.26 -15.93 12.00
C GLY A 38 0.83 -16.47 10.67
N LYS A 39 -0.02 -16.60 9.64
CA LYS A 39 0.39 -17.02 8.30
C LYS A 39 0.74 -15.81 7.44
N ASP A 40 1.92 -15.83 6.86
CA ASP A 40 2.39 -14.78 5.98
C ASP A 40 1.91 -15.02 4.54
N VAL A 41 1.05 -14.14 4.07
CA VAL A 41 0.56 -14.12 2.67
C VAL A 41 0.97 -12.79 2.06
N PRO A 42 1.82 -12.78 1.02
CA PRO A 42 2.34 -11.55 0.44
C PRO A 42 1.22 -10.71 -0.19
N THR A 43 1.32 -9.38 -0.04
CA THR A 43 0.34 -8.43 -0.59
C THR A 43 1.03 -7.19 -1.14
N LEU A 44 0.56 -6.65 -2.29
CA LEU A 44 0.99 -5.36 -2.84
C LEU A 44 -0.16 -4.36 -2.97
N CYS A 45 -1.29 -4.76 -3.55
CA CYS A 45 -2.42 -3.86 -3.79
C CYS A 45 -3.45 -3.87 -2.64
N HIS A 46 -3.03 -4.21 -1.43
CA HIS A 46 -3.87 -4.23 -0.24
C HIS A 46 -3.38 -3.20 0.77
N GLY A 47 -4.28 -2.33 1.20
CA GLY A 47 -4.09 -1.42 2.32
C GLY A 47 -5.15 -1.70 3.38
N ASP A 48 -4.77 -1.71 4.65
CA ASP A 48 -5.64 -2.12 5.77
C ASP A 48 -6.88 -1.21 5.94
N THR A 49 -6.81 0.00 5.41
CA THR A 49 -7.87 1.03 5.52
C THR A 49 -8.52 1.36 4.17
N LEU A 50 -8.20 0.59 3.12
CA LEU A 50 -8.76 0.73 1.78
C LEU A 50 -9.45 -0.56 1.33
N THR A 51 -10.47 -0.43 0.52
CA THR A 51 -11.15 -1.59 -0.08
C THR A 51 -10.21 -2.31 -1.06
N PRO A 52 -9.99 -3.62 -0.91
CA PRO A 52 -9.08 -4.37 -1.77
C PRO A 52 -9.49 -4.34 -3.24
N ARG A 53 -8.58 -3.93 -4.12
CA ARG A 53 -8.80 -3.92 -5.58
C ARG A 53 -8.48 -5.26 -6.26
N SER A 54 -7.76 -6.16 -5.60
CA SER A 54 -7.39 -7.49 -6.10
C SER A 54 -6.64 -7.48 -7.45
N THR A 55 -5.90 -6.42 -7.75
CA THR A 55 -5.23 -6.22 -9.05
C THR A 55 -3.92 -6.99 -9.17
N CYS A 56 -3.07 -6.97 -8.13
CA CYS A 56 -1.70 -7.52 -8.22
C CYS A 56 -1.63 -9.04 -8.23
N ARG A 57 -2.60 -9.74 -7.64
CA ARG A 57 -2.65 -11.21 -7.55
C ARG A 57 -1.48 -11.89 -6.81
N VAL A 58 -0.68 -11.14 -6.08
CA VAL A 58 0.41 -11.72 -5.27
C VAL A 58 -0.14 -12.52 -4.09
N CYS A 59 -1.30 -12.13 -3.55
CA CYS A 59 -1.95 -12.75 -2.39
C CYS A 59 -2.81 -13.99 -2.70
N VAL A 60 -2.68 -14.59 -3.88
CA VAL A 60 -3.53 -15.74 -4.25
C VAL A 60 -3.31 -16.94 -3.35
N VAL A 61 -4.41 -17.64 -3.06
CA VAL A 61 -4.45 -18.90 -2.30
C VAL A 61 -5.30 -19.92 -3.06
N GLU A 62 -5.17 -21.17 -2.71
CA GLU A 62 -6.00 -22.25 -3.25
C GLU A 62 -7.17 -22.53 -2.30
N VAL A 63 -8.36 -22.62 -2.85
CA VAL A 63 -9.57 -23.03 -2.13
C VAL A 63 -10.05 -24.34 -2.73
N GLU A 64 -10.24 -25.35 -1.90
CA GLU A 64 -10.66 -26.66 -2.37
C GLU A 64 -12.01 -26.59 -3.12
N GLY A 65 -12.10 -27.30 -4.24
CA GLY A 65 -13.26 -27.23 -5.14
C GLY A 65 -13.30 -25.99 -6.04
N SER A 66 -12.41 -25.00 -5.85
CA SER A 66 -12.32 -23.86 -6.76
C SER A 66 -11.47 -24.19 -7.99
N ARG A 67 -12.01 -23.86 -9.18
CA ARG A 67 -11.26 -24.02 -10.43
C ARG A 67 -10.03 -23.12 -10.54
N THR A 68 -10.08 -21.95 -9.89
CA THR A 68 -9.05 -20.91 -9.97
C THR A 68 -8.51 -20.56 -8.60
N LEU A 69 -7.26 -20.11 -8.53
CA LEU A 69 -6.75 -19.46 -7.32
C LEU A 69 -7.52 -18.16 -7.05
N VAL A 70 -7.77 -17.88 -5.78
CA VAL A 70 -8.55 -16.71 -5.35
C VAL A 70 -7.65 -15.70 -4.61
N PRO A 71 -7.91 -14.39 -4.71
CA PRO A 71 -7.17 -13.39 -3.96
C PRO A 71 -7.60 -13.41 -2.48
N ALA A 72 -6.67 -13.70 -1.58
CA ALA A 72 -6.95 -13.74 -0.14
C ALA A 72 -7.43 -12.39 0.42
N CYS A 73 -6.93 -11.28 -0.15
CA CYS A 73 -7.24 -9.92 0.33
C CYS A 73 -8.71 -9.50 0.17
N SER A 74 -9.49 -10.16 -0.71
CA SER A 74 -10.88 -9.77 -0.98
C SER A 74 -11.88 -10.93 -0.89
N ARG A 75 -11.41 -12.17 -0.89
CA ARG A 75 -12.29 -13.34 -0.74
C ARG A 75 -12.65 -13.50 0.72
N THR A 76 -13.94 -13.38 1.05
CA THR A 76 -14.47 -13.65 2.40
C THR A 76 -14.47 -15.13 2.71
N VAL A 77 -14.27 -15.44 3.98
CA VAL A 77 -14.34 -16.81 4.50
C VAL A 77 -15.78 -17.28 4.55
N GLU A 78 -16.02 -18.53 4.15
CA GLU A 78 -17.30 -19.22 4.22
C GLU A 78 -17.18 -20.48 5.10
N ALA A 79 -18.28 -20.87 5.73
CA ALA A 79 -18.29 -22.04 6.61
C ALA A 79 -17.92 -23.33 5.83
N GLY A 80 -17.00 -24.10 6.39
CA GLY A 80 -16.53 -25.35 5.79
C GLY A 80 -15.60 -25.18 4.59
N MET A 81 -15.17 -23.95 4.26
CA MET A 81 -14.15 -23.71 3.25
C MET A 81 -12.84 -24.39 3.66
N GLU A 82 -12.09 -24.93 2.70
CA GLU A 82 -10.74 -25.43 2.90
C GLU A 82 -9.76 -24.61 2.06
N VAL A 83 -8.81 -23.96 2.73
CA VAL A 83 -7.87 -23.00 2.16
C VAL A 83 -6.45 -23.49 2.35
N HIS A 84 -5.66 -23.43 1.28
CA HIS A 84 -4.24 -23.74 1.27
C HIS A 84 -3.44 -22.52 0.82
N THR A 85 -2.50 -22.08 1.66
CA THR A 85 -1.73 -20.85 1.41
C THR A 85 -0.43 -21.07 0.67
N ASP A 86 0.10 -22.31 0.65
CA ASP A 86 1.44 -22.62 0.11
C ASP A 86 1.47 -23.97 -0.64
N THR A 87 0.61 -24.11 -1.67
CA THR A 87 0.67 -25.24 -2.59
C THR A 87 1.66 -24.97 -3.74
N GLU A 88 2.09 -25.99 -4.45
CA GLU A 88 2.91 -25.85 -5.65
C GLU A 88 2.25 -24.90 -6.68
N ARG A 89 0.93 -25.02 -6.84
CA ARG A 89 0.13 -24.18 -7.73
C ARG A 89 0.13 -22.72 -7.29
N VAL A 90 0.01 -22.45 -5.99
CA VAL A 90 0.09 -21.11 -5.40
C VAL A 90 1.48 -20.53 -5.61
N ARG A 91 2.54 -21.28 -5.25
CA ARG A 91 3.94 -20.85 -5.43
C ARG A 91 4.25 -20.55 -6.89
N HIS A 92 3.82 -21.40 -7.81
CA HIS A 92 4.01 -21.18 -9.25
C HIS A 92 3.31 -19.89 -9.71
N SER A 93 2.07 -19.63 -9.27
CA SER A 93 1.35 -18.42 -9.63
C SER A 93 2.04 -17.16 -9.08
N ARG A 94 2.45 -17.16 -7.81
CA ARG A 94 3.18 -16.02 -7.20
C ARG A 94 4.49 -15.76 -7.91
N LYS A 95 5.24 -16.81 -8.23
CA LYS A 95 6.46 -16.70 -9.05
C LYS A 95 6.22 -15.94 -10.35
N ILE A 96 5.26 -16.38 -11.17
CA ILE A 96 4.96 -15.74 -12.46
C ILE A 96 4.50 -14.30 -12.29
N VAL A 97 3.65 -14.04 -11.29
CA VAL A 97 3.18 -12.67 -11.01
C VAL A 97 4.34 -11.75 -10.61
N LEU A 98 5.24 -12.21 -9.75
CA LEU A 98 6.43 -11.44 -9.37
C LEU A 98 7.38 -11.21 -10.55
N GLU A 99 7.57 -12.20 -11.42
CA GLU A 99 8.35 -12.05 -12.67
C GLU A 99 7.74 -10.98 -13.59
N LEU A 100 6.42 -10.97 -13.75
CA LEU A 100 5.71 -9.96 -14.55
C LEU A 100 5.83 -8.57 -13.95
N LEU A 101 5.60 -8.43 -12.65
CA LEU A 101 5.69 -7.14 -11.96
C LEU A 101 7.10 -6.57 -11.99
N ALA A 102 8.11 -7.39 -11.65
CA ALA A 102 9.51 -6.94 -11.61
C ALA A 102 10.12 -6.69 -13.00
N SER A 103 9.55 -7.28 -14.08
CA SER A 103 9.97 -6.97 -15.45
C SER A 103 9.41 -5.64 -15.96
N SER A 104 8.25 -5.20 -15.43
CA SER A 104 7.54 -4.01 -15.89
C SER A 104 7.70 -2.79 -14.97
N ALA A 105 8.10 -2.98 -13.73
CA ALA A 105 8.29 -1.91 -12.75
C ALA A 105 9.56 -2.13 -11.90
N ASP A 106 10.16 -1.04 -11.44
CA ASP A 106 11.25 -1.07 -10.46
C ASP A 106 10.68 -1.31 -9.06
N LEU A 107 10.92 -2.49 -8.49
CA LEU A 107 10.49 -2.88 -7.16
C LEU A 107 11.56 -2.64 -6.07
N SER A 108 12.63 -1.93 -6.36
CA SER A 108 13.77 -1.71 -5.43
C SER A 108 13.38 -1.03 -4.13
N THR A 109 12.33 -0.20 -4.16
CA THR A 109 11.77 0.50 -2.99
C THR A 109 10.54 -0.19 -2.39
N THR A 110 10.15 -1.36 -2.92
CA THR A 110 9.01 -2.13 -2.40
C THR A 110 9.46 -2.97 -1.21
N PRO A 111 8.91 -2.77 -0.01
CA PRO A 111 9.25 -3.60 1.15
C PRO A 111 9.06 -5.08 0.84
N ARG A 112 10.03 -5.91 1.24
CA ARG A 112 10.02 -7.37 1.09
C ARG A 112 9.94 -7.91 -0.34
N ALA A 113 9.96 -7.08 -1.39
CA ALA A 113 9.91 -7.58 -2.76
C ALA A 113 11.10 -8.50 -3.08
N ALA A 114 12.31 -8.15 -2.64
CA ALA A 114 13.50 -8.97 -2.81
C ALA A 114 13.37 -10.34 -2.12
N GLU A 115 12.83 -10.36 -0.90
CA GLU A 115 12.56 -11.59 -0.15
C GLU A 115 11.58 -12.50 -0.89
N TRP A 116 10.48 -11.94 -1.41
CA TRP A 116 9.51 -12.72 -2.17
C TRP A 116 10.07 -13.24 -3.50
N ILE A 117 10.88 -12.42 -4.20
CA ILE A 117 11.54 -12.84 -5.43
C ILE A 117 12.43 -14.06 -5.17
N GLU A 118 13.22 -14.03 -4.09
CA GLU A 118 14.06 -15.14 -3.68
C GLU A 118 13.23 -16.36 -3.23
N GLU A 119 12.26 -16.16 -2.33
CA GLU A 119 11.41 -17.21 -1.76
C GLU A 119 10.67 -18.02 -2.83
N TYR A 120 10.10 -17.33 -3.84
CA TYR A 120 9.36 -18.00 -4.92
C TYR A 120 10.23 -18.35 -6.11
N GLY A 121 11.53 -18.03 -6.08
CA GLY A 121 12.47 -18.29 -7.18
C GLY A 121 12.07 -17.57 -8.47
N ALA A 122 11.55 -16.34 -8.33
CA ALA A 122 11.16 -15.51 -9.46
C ALA A 122 12.41 -14.93 -10.18
N ARG A 123 12.31 -14.75 -11.48
CA ARG A 123 13.38 -14.17 -12.30
C ARG A 123 12.90 -12.89 -12.97
N PRO A 124 13.25 -11.71 -12.42
CA PRO A 124 12.86 -10.43 -13.01
C PRO A 124 13.28 -10.23 -14.47
N ASP A 125 14.38 -10.88 -14.86
CA ASP A 125 14.96 -10.85 -16.21
C ASP A 125 14.32 -11.82 -17.22
N ARG A 126 13.33 -12.60 -16.80
CA ARG A 126 12.72 -13.67 -17.61
C ARG A 126 12.25 -13.22 -18.99
N PHE A 127 11.72 -12.01 -19.09
CA PHE A 127 11.15 -11.46 -20.32
C PHE A 127 12.18 -10.69 -21.17
N GLY A 128 13.43 -10.66 -20.74
CA GLY A 128 14.55 -10.03 -21.43
C GLY A 128 14.56 -8.50 -21.40
N PRO A 129 15.55 -7.89 -22.07
CA PRO A 129 15.74 -6.43 -22.04
C PRO A 129 14.63 -5.66 -22.77
N ASP A 130 13.89 -6.31 -23.65
CA ASP A 130 12.79 -5.70 -24.42
C ASP A 130 11.43 -5.83 -23.69
N ALA A 131 11.42 -6.23 -22.41
CA ALA A 131 10.21 -6.26 -21.61
C ALA A 131 9.57 -4.88 -21.56
N ALA A 132 8.26 -4.82 -21.84
CA ALA A 132 7.54 -3.56 -21.83
C ALA A 132 7.47 -2.99 -20.41
N ARG A 133 7.96 -1.75 -20.24
CA ARG A 133 7.89 -0.97 -19.01
C ARG A 133 7.54 0.47 -19.33
N LEU A 134 7.03 1.16 -18.33
CA LEU A 134 6.91 2.59 -18.38
C LEU A 134 8.30 3.17 -18.07
N ASP A 135 8.80 4.02 -18.95
CA ASP A 135 10.11 4.68 -18.83
C ASP A 135 9.86 6.18 -18.94
N GLU A 136 9.55 6.79 -17.80
CA GLU A 136 9.27 8.23 -17.70
C GLU A 136 10.18 8.84 -16.64
N GLU A 137 10.70 10.03 -16.91
CA GLU A 137 11.42 10.80 -15.90
C GLU A 137 10.53 11.08 -14.68
N PRO A 138 11.07 11.01 -13.46
CA PRO A 138 10.32 11.33 -12.26
C PRO A 138 9.71 12.74 -12.32
N LYS A 139 8.42 12.86 -12.06
CA LYS A 139 7.69 14.13 -12.05
C LYS A 139 7.91 14.86 -10.73
N ILE A 140 8.71 15.93 -10.79
CA ILE A 140 9.06 16.79 -9.66
C ILE A 140 8.44 18.18 -9.93
N ASP A 141 7.16 18.30 -9.69
CA ASP A 141 6.38 19.52 -9.97
C ASP A 141 5.99 20.30 -8.68
N ASN A 142 6.50 19.85 -7.53
CA ASN A 142 6.30 20.51 -6.24
C ASN A 142 7.42 20.13 -5.24
N ASP A 143 7.50 20.87 -4.12
CA ASP A 143 8.55 20.70 -3.11
C ASP A 143 8.23 19.62 -2.05
N LEU A 144 7.04 19.00 -2.09
CA LEU A 144 6.58 18.12 -1.03
C LEU A 144 6.76 16.65 -1.37
N TYR A 145 6.53 16.25 -2.63
CA TYR A 145 6.62 14.85 -3.04
C TYR A 145 6.92 14.68 -4.55
N VAL A 146 7.34 13.48 -4.89
CA VAL A 146 7.74 13.05 -6.22
C VAL A 146 6.83 11.94 -6.72
N ARG A 147 6.63 11.89 -8.03
CA ARG A 147 5.92 10.82 -8.75
C ARG A 147 6.91 10.13 -9.70
N ASP A 148 7.34 8.93 -9.35
CA ASP A 148 8.25 8.09 -10.13
C ASP A 148 7.48 6.85 -10.63
N TYR A 149 6.97 6.94 -11.84
CA TYR A 149 6.07 5.91 -12.37
C TYR A 149 6.77 4.65 -12.84
N ASP A 150 8.10 4.64 -12.94
CA ASP A 150 8.87 3.41 -13.17
C ASP A 150 8.67 2.39 -12.05
N LYS A 151 8.30 2.85 -10.85
CA LYS A 151 7.97 2.01 -9.69
C LYS A 151 6.50 1.63 -9.59
N CYS A 152 5.66 2.13 -10.50
CA CYS A 152 4.20 1.97 -10.38
C CYS A 152 3.73 0.61 -10.90
N VAL A 153 3.10 -0.17 -10.03
CA VAL A 153 2.47 -1.46 -10.36
C VAL A 153 0.95 -1.34 -10.61
N LEU A 154 0.42 -0.14 -10.75
CA LEU A 154 -1.01 0.13 -10.97
C LEU A 154 -1.91 -0.57 -9.93
N CYS A 155 -1.53 -0.52 -8.66
CA CYS A 155 -2.29 -1.12 -7.57
C CYS A 155 -3.59 -0.35 -7.23
N HIS A 156 -3.73 0.89 -7.69
CA HIS A 156 -4.84 1.82 -7.51
C HIS A 156 -5.04 2.38 -6.09
N GLN A 157 -4.24 2.00 -5.09
CA GLN A 157 -4.43 2.50 -3.72
C GLN A 157 -4.38 4.03 -3.64
N CYS A 158 -3.46 4.68 -4.37
CA CYS A 158 -3.36 6.14 -4.40
C CYS A 158 -4.60 6.81 -5.02
N VAL A 159 -5.23 6.17 -6.02
CA VAL A 159 -6.49 6.65 -6.62
C VAL A 159 -7.63 6.55 -5.62
N ASP A 160 -7.71 5.44 -4.89
CA ASP A 160 -8.72 5.22 -3.85
C ASP A 160 -8.56 6.18 -2.68
N ALA A 161 -7.32 6.40 -2.22
CA ALA A 161 -7.03 7.37 -1.16
C ALA A 161 -7.26 8.83 -1.59
N CYS A 162 -7.06 9.16 -2.86
CA CYS A 162 -7.41 10.47 -3.41
C CYS A 162 -8.92 10.61 -3.68
N GLY A 163 -9.59 9.49 -3.93
CA GLY A 163 -11.01 9.37 -4.25
C GLY A 163 -11.91 9.28 -3.01
N ASP A 164 -12.98 8.52 -3.17
CA ASP A 164 -14.11 8.41 -2.25
C ASP A 164 -13.80 7.71 -0.92
N GLN A 165 -12.69 6.97 -0.85
CA GLN A 165 -12.38 6.24 0.38
C GLN A 165 -11.72 7.12 1.44
N TRP A 166 -10.93 8.13 1.04
CA TRP A 166 -10.24 9.00 2.00
C TRP A 166 -10.46 10.49 1.72
N GLN A 167 -9.77 11.06 0.71
CA GLN A 167 -9.65 12.53 0.54
C GLN A 167 -10.82 13.16 -0.21
N ASN A 168 -11.46 12.42 -1.11
CA ASN A 168 -12.59 12.85 -1.93
C ASN A 168 -12.32 14.05 -2.85
N THR A 169 -11.07 14.18 -3.33
CA THR A 169 -10.67 15.23 -4.29
C THR A 169 -10.60 14.76 -5.73
N PHE A 170 -10.35 13.45 -5.95
CA PHE A 170 -10.23 12.86 -7.29
C PHE A 170 -9.19 13.53 -8.18
N ALA A 171 -8.12 14.08 -7.58
CA ALA A 171 -7.09 14.80 -8.32
C ALA A 171 -6.25 13.91 -9.25
N ILE A 172 -6.18 12.61 -8.95
CA ILE A 172 -5.44 11.62 -9.73
C ILE A 172 -6.31 10.42 -10.06
N SER A 173 -6.11 9.86 -11.25
CA SER A 173 -6.80 8.67 -11.74
C SER A 173 -5.90 7.90 -12.70
N VAL A 174 -6.39 6.78 -13.25
CA VAL A 174 -5.67 6.05 -14.30
C VAL A 174 -5.87 6.74 -15.63
N ALA A 175 -4.79 7.06 -16.31
CA ALA A 175 -4.77 7.58 -17.68
C ALA A 175 -4.10 6.54 -18.60
N GLY A 176 -4.41 6.62 -19.89
CA GLY A 176 -3.89 5.69 -20.90
C GLY A 176 -4.51 4.29 -20.81
N ARG A 177 -3.86 3.36 -21.50
CA ARG A 177 -4.28 1.95 -21.52
C ARG A 177 -3.12 1.02 -21.87
N GLY A 178 -3.28 -0.27 -21.57
CA GLY A 178 -2.24 -1.28 -21.82
C GLY A 178 -0.95 -0.92 -21.09
N PHE A 179 0.19 -1.11 -21.73
CA PHE A 179 1.50 -0.78 -21.14
C PHE A 179 1.76 0.73 -20.99
N GLY A 180 0.97 1.59 -21.61
CA GLY A 180 1.02 3.03 -21.41
C GLY A 180 0.05 3.53 -20.31
N ALA A 181 -0.58 2.64 -19.55
CA ALA A 181 -1.42 3.05 -18.43
C ALA A 181 -0.57 3.59 -17.29
N ARG A 182 -0.95 4.73 -16.73
CA ARG A 182 -0.27 5.39 -15.61
C ARG A 182 -1.24 6.14 -14.73
N ILE A 183 -0.80 6.54 -13.55
CA ILE A 183 -1.56 7.44 -12.70
C ILE A 183 -1.25 8.88 -13.13
N ALA A 184 -2.28 9.67 -13.38
CA ALA A 184 -2.11 11.05 -13.81
C ALA A 184 -3.22 11.96 -13.25
N ALA A 185 -2.94 13.25 -13.20
CA ALA A 185 -3.96 14.27 -13.05
C ALA A 185 -4.70 14.48 -14.39
N GLU A 186 -5.79 15.23 -14.37
CA GLU A 186 -6.54 15.58 -15.58
C GLU A 186 -5.62 16.23 -16.62
N HIS A 187 -5.69 15.75 -17.86
CA HIS A 187 -4.82 16.19 -18.98
C HIS A 187 -3.32 16.07 -18.70
N ASP A 188 -2.92 15.22 -17.75
CA ASP A 188 -1.53 15.07 -17.28
C ASP A 188 -0.90 16.38 -16.76
N ALA A 189 -1.75 17.29 -16.27
CA ALA A 189 -1.32 18.56 -15.70
C ALA A 189 -0.40 18.35 -14.49
N PRO A 190 0.52 19.30 -14.21
CA PRO A 190 1.24 19.32 -12.93
C PRO A 190 0.27 19.35 -11.75
N LEU A 191 0.65 18.74 -10.62
CA LEU A 191 -0.23 18.73 -9.44
C LEU A 191 -0.62 20.12 -8.92
N PRO A 192 0.25 21.15 -8.97
CA PRO A 192 -0.14 22.52 -8.63
C PRO A 192 -1.30 23.07 -9.45
N ASP A 193 -1.46 22.59 -10.69
CA ASP A 193 -2.49 23.05 -11.63
C ASP A 193 -3.71 22.10 -11.67
N SER A 194 -3.80 21.17 -10.72
CA SER A 194 -4.85 20.17 -10.62
C SER A 194 -5.74 20.37 -9.39
N ALA A 195 -6.71 19.47 -9.16
CA ALA A 195 -7.53 19.44 -7.95
C ALA A 195 -6.77 18.95 -6.70
N CYS A 196 -5.45 18.79 -6.75
CA CYS A 196 -4.64 18.28 -5.65
C CYS A 196 -4.65 19.25 -4.46
N VAL A 197 -4.93 18.72 -3.26
CA VAL A 197 -4.93 19.49 -2.00
C VAL A 197 -3.67 19.23 -1.16
N TYR A 198 -2.67 18.57 -1.73
CA TYR A 198 -1.37 18.30 -1.10
C TYR A 198 -1.46 17.55 0.24
N CYS A 199 -2.46 16.72 0.45
CA CYS A 199 -2.60 15.94 1.68
C CYS A 199 -1.54 14.84 1.85
N GLY A 200 -0.97 14.34 0.74
CA GLY A 200 0.02 13.27 0.73
C GLY A 200 -0.55 11.88 1.08
N ASN A 201 -1.88 11.70 1.13
CA ASN A 201 -2.48 10.40 1.42
C ASN A 201 -2.17 9.35 0.36
N CYS A 202 -1.96 9.77 -0.88
CA CYS A 202 -1.50 8.91 -1.97
C CYS A 202 -0.06 8.37 -1.77
N ILE A 203 0.80 9.12 -1.07
CA ILE A 203 2.14 8.66 -0.69
C ILE A 203 2.03 7.59 0.39
N GLU A 204 1.22 7.84 1.43
CA GLU A 204 1.02 6.95 2.57
C GLU A 204 0.66 5.51 2.15
N VAL A 205 -0.18 5.40 1.11
CA VAL A 205 -0.69 4.11 0.66
C VAL A 205 0.08 3.50 -0.50
N CYS A 206 1.13 4.17 -1.00
CA CYS A 206 1.88 3.67 -2.15
C CYS A 206 2.83 2.52 -1.74
N PRO A 207 2.57 1.26 -2.14
CA PRO A 207 3.33 0.12 -1.65
C PRO A 207 4.71 -0.01 -2.31
N THR A 208 4.97 0.75 -3.38
CA THR A 208 6.19 0.60 -4.19
C THR A 208 7.07 1.84 -4.19
N GLY A 209 6.67 2.92 -3.49
CA GLY A 209 7.42 4.17 -3.50
C GLY A 209 7.35 4.94 -4.82
N ALA A 210 6.43 4.57 -5.73
CA ALA A 210 6.14 5.35 -6.94
C ALA A 210 5.67 6.78 -6.62
N LEU A 211 5.07 6.95 -5.46
CA LEU A 211 4.78 8.23 -4.84
C LEU A 211 5.57 8.28 -3.53
N SER A 212 6.47 9.24 -3.39
CA SER A 212 7.38 9.34 -2.24
C SER A 212 7.50 10.78 -1.76
N PHE A 213 7.90 10.98 -0.51
CA PHE A 213 8.29 12.28 -0.01
C PHE A 213 9.47 12.84 -0.81
N ARG A 214 9.51 14.14 -1.04
CA ARG A 214 10.63 14.80 -1.71
C ARG A 214 11.93 14.58 -0.93
N SER A 215 11.90 14.68 0.40
CA SER A 215 13.03 14.40 1.28
C SER A 215 13.57 12.98 1.12
N GLU A 216 12.67 11.98 1.10
CA GLU A 216 13.06 10.59 0.88
C GLU A 216 13.68 10.39 -0.50
N PHE A 217 13.07 10.94 -1.55
CA PHE A 217 13.59 10.83 -2.92
C PHE A 217 14.99 11.44 -3.04
N ASP A 218 15.17 12.66 -2.53
CA ASP A 218 16.46 13.37 -2.59
C ASP A 218 17.54 12.63 -1.77
N MET A 219 17.20 12.13 -0.58
CA MET A 219 18.13 11.35 0.25
C MET A 219 18.49 10.00 -0.37
N ARG A 220 17.54 9.31 -1.01
CA ARG A 220 17.84 8.07 -1.76
C ARG A 220 18.76 8.35 -2.95
N ALA A 221 18.53 9.42 -3.68
CA ALA A 221 19.39 9.84 -4.79
C ALA A 221 20.81 10.21 -4.33
N ALA A 222 20.93 10.80 -3.13
CA ALA A 222 22.21 11.12 -2.51
C ALA A 222 22.90 9.91 -1.81
N GLY A 223 22.19 8.77 -1.70
CA GLY A 223 22.71 7.59 -0.98
C GLY A 223 22.77 7.77 0.55
N THR A 224 22.00 8.71 1.11
CA THR A 224 21.97 9.02 2.54
C THR A 224 20.71 8.52 3.27
N TRP A 225 19.74 7.96 2.55
CA TRP A 225 18.56 7.38 3.15
C TRP A 225 18.86 6.04 3.82
N ASP A 226 18.62 5.95 5.12
CA ASP A 226 18.82 4.74 5.91
C ASP A 226 17.65 4.53 6.89
N GLU A 227 16.73 3.65 6.55
CA GLU A 227 15.56 3.34 7.40
C GLU A 227 15.98 2.72 8.75
N SER A 228 17.11 2.01 8.79
CA SER A 228 17.59 1.39 10.02
C SER A 228 18.17 2.40 11.03
N ALA A 229 18.60 3.57 10.53
CA ALA A 229 19.08 4.68 11.36
C ALA A 229 17.95 5.61 11.82
N GLN A 230 16.72 5.41 11.32
CA GLN A 230 15.59 6.25 11.69
C GLN A 230 15.02 5.87 13.05
N THR A 231 14.65 6.88 13.83
CA THR A 231 13.83 6.72 15.03
C THR A 231 12.41 7.19 14.75
N GLU A 232 11.43 6.41 15.21
CA GLU A 232 10.02 6.73 15.06
C GLU A 232 9.44 7.22 16.39
N THR A 233 8.74 8.36 16.36
CA THR A 233 8.05 8.90 17.54
C THR A 233 6.61 9.21 17.17
N THR A 234 5.68 8.49 17.78
CA THR A 234 4.24 8.76 17.62
C THR A 234 3.81 9.85 18.59
N THR A 235 3.09 10.85 18.06
CA THR A 235 2.58 11.98 18.82
C THR A 235 1.26 12.49 18.22
N VAL A 236 0.75 13.59 18.75
CA VAL A 236 -0.47 14.25 18.25
C VAL A 236 -0.10 15.49 17.45
N CYS A 237 -0.71 15.64 16.28
CA CYS A 237 -0.53 16.83 15.43
C CYS A 237 -0.94 18.11 16.20
N ALA A 238 -0.08 19.11 16.18
CA ALA A 238 -0.26 20.36 16.95
C ALA A 238 -1.09 21.44 16.22
N TYR A 239 -1.54 21.19 14.97
CA TYR A 239 -2.11 22.26 14.14
C TYR A 239 -3.58 22.59 14.42
N CYS A 240 -4.40 21.62 14.80
CA CYS A 240 -5.82 21.86 15.05
C CYS A 240 -6.42 20.86 16.03
N GLY A 241 -7.67 21.09 16.42
CA GLY A 241 -8.39 20.28 17.41
C GLY A 241 -8.86 18.90 16.95
N VAL A 242 -8.56 18.47 15.72
CA VAL A 242 -8.88 17.12 15.25
C VAL A 242 -8.10 16.06 16.03
N GLY A 243 -6.85 16.38 16.46
CA GLY A 243 -6.06 15.48 17.29
C GLY A 243 -5.48 14.29 16.49
N CYS A 244 -5.12 14.50 15.22
CA CYS A 244 -4.54 13.47 14.38
C CYS A 244 -3.30 12.85 15.03
N GLY A 245 -3.23 11.51 15.09
CA GLY A 245 -1.99 10.79 15.40
C GLY A 245 -1.00 10.94 14.25
N VAL A 246 0.23 11.30 14.56
CA VAL A 246 1.33 11.40 13.59
C VAL A 246 2.55 10.63 14.10
N THR A 247 3.26 9.98 13.20
CA THR A 247 4.56 9.35 13.47
C THR A 247 5.64 10.16 12.78
N LEU A 248 6.55 10.72 13.57
CA LEU A 248 7.71 11.45 13.10
C LEU A 248 8.84 10.47 12.85
N HIS A 249 9.37 10.43 11.63
CA HIS A 249 10.55 9.66 11.26
C HIS A 249 11.76 10.59 11.27
N VAL A 250 12.73 10.31 12.13
CA VAL A 250 13.88 11.18 12.38
C VAL A 250 15.16 10.45 12.02
N GLN A 251 15.95 11.03 11.14
CA GLN A 251 17.29 10.58 10.80
C GLN A 251 18.27 11.76 10.98
N ASP A 252 19.43 11.52 11.60
CA ASP A 252 20.46 12.55 11.84
C ASP A 252 19.94 13.82 12.54
N ASN A 253 19.00 13.64 13.50
CA ASN A 253 18.33 14.71 14.24
C ASN A 253 17.46 15.63 13.36
N GLU A 254 17.04 15.18 12.19
CA GLU A 254 16.09 15.87 11.32
C GLU A 254 14.86 15.00 11.05
N ILE A 255 13.68 15.60 11.03
CA ILE A 255 12.45 14.92 10.63
C ILE A 255 12.49 14.77 9.10
N VAL A 256 12.58 13.55 8.62
CA VAL A 256 12.68 13.27 7.19
C VAL A 256 11.33 13.00 6.53
N LYS A 257 10.37 12.47 7.28
CA LYS A 257 8.97 12.32 6.85
C LYS A 257 8.02 12.23 8.04
N VAL A 258 6.74 12.42 7.78
CA VAL A 258 5.66 12.23 8.77
C VAL A 258 4.58 11.33 8.16
N THR A 259 4.28 10.24 8.87
CA THR A 259 3.20 9.31 8.54
C THR A 259 2.08 9.37 9.58
N SER A 260 1.02 8.60 9.39
CA SER A 260 -0.02 8.44 10.40
C SER A 260 -0.29 6.96 10.64
N PRO A 261 -0.41 6.51 11.91
CA PRO A 261 -0.75 5.13 12.20
C PRO A 261 -2.10 4.73 11.58
N HIS A 262 -2.14 3.62 10.86
CA HIS A 262 -3.36 3.12 10.22
C HIS A 262 -4.41 2.64 11.24
N ASP A 263 -3.98 2.24 12.43
CA ASP A 263 -4.83 1.86 13.56
C ASP A 263 -5.28 3.06 14.41
N SER A 264 -4.88 4.28 14.05
CA SER A 264 -5.34 5.50 14.73
C SER A 264 -6.85 5.61 14.67
N PRO A 265 -7.57 5.70 15.83
CA PRO A 265 -9.03 5.79 15.83
C PRO A 265 -9.56 7.13 15.29
N VAL A 266 -8.69 8.10 15.07
CA VAL A 266 -9.04 9.44 14.58
C VAL A 266 -8.80 9.57 13.09
N THR A 267 -7.69 9.06 12.59
CA THR A 267 -7.22 9.35 11.23
C THR A 267 -7.19 8.14 10.30
N HIS A 268 -7.05 6.93 10.85
CA HIS A 268 -6.90 5.71 10.04
C HIS A 268 -5.85 5.84 8.92
N GLY A 269 -4.71 6.50 9.21
CA GLY A 269 -3.65 6.78 8.24
C GLY A 269 -3.79 8.11 7.48
N ASN A 270 -4.94 8.78 7.57
CA ASN A 270 -5.20 10.02 6.82
C ASN A 270 -4.60 11.24 7.51
N LEU A 271 -4.00 12.13 6.74
CA LEU A 271 -3.54 13.44 7.19
C LEU A 271 -3.94 14.52 6.17
N CYS A 272 -3.99 15.76 6.66
CA CYS A 272 -4.01 16.93 5.77
C CYS A 272 -2.58 17.42 5.50
N ILE A 273 -2.43 18.38 4.58
CA ILE A 273 -1.12 18.98 4.24
C ILE A 273 -0.34 19.43 5.49
N LYS A 274 -1.02 20.04 6.48
CA LYS A 274 -0.35 20.53 7.69
C LYS A 274 0.23 19.40 8.54
N GLY A 275 -0.56 18.34 8.76
CA GLY A 275 -0.12 17.18 9.54
C GLY A 275 1.04 16.46 8.89
N ARG A 276 1.00 16.30 7.56
CA ARG A 276 2.00 15.55 6.82
C ARG A 276 3.28 16.31 6.52
N PHE A 277 3.19 17.58 6.16
CA PHE A 277 4.33 18.37 5.69
C PHE A 277 4.67 19.58 6.55
N GLY A 278 3.82 19.91 7.52
CA GLY A 278 4.01 21.10 8.36
C GLY A 278 5.21 21.04 9.31
N TYR A 279 5.83 19.88 9.49
CA TYR A 279 7.00 19.70 10.35
C TYR A 279 8.21 20.54 9.93
N GLN A 280 8.26 20.99 8.70
CA GLN A 280 9.37 21.78 8.17
C GLN A 280 9.62 23.07 8.96
N HIS A 281 8.57 23.68 9.57
CA HIS A 281 8.74 24.87 10.39
C HIS A 281 9.59 24.63 11.65
N VAL A 282 9.69 23.40 12.13
CA VAL A 282 10.53 23.04 13.29
C VAL A 282 12.02 23.06 12.90
N GLN A 283 12.31 22.83 11.63
CA GLN A 283 13.67 22.70 11.09
C GLN A 283 14.16 23.97 10.38
N ASN A 284 13.27 24.88 10.00
CA ASN A 284 13.62 26.18 9.46
C ASN A 284 14.24 27.06 10.56
N ARG A 285 15.51 26.83 10.82
CA ARG A 285 16.35 27.64 11.70
C ARG A 285 17.01 28.75 10.89
N GLY A 286 16.19 29.57 10.22
CA GLY A 286 16.62 30.71 9.45
C GLY A 286 17.15 31.86 10.28
#